data_212fc9e51be39b3f06d7476e5ef2774d
#
_entry.id   212fc9e51be39b3f06d7476e5ef2774d
#
_cell.length_a   1.000
_cell.length_b   1.000
_cell.length_c   1.000
_cell.angle_alpha   90.00
_cell.angle_beta   90.00
_cell.angle_gamma   90.00
#
_symmetry.space_group_name_H-M   'P 1'
#
loop_
_entity.id
_entity.type
_entity.pdbx_description
1 polymer ?
#
loop_
_entity_poly.entity_id
_entity_poly.type
_entity_poly.pdbx_seq_one_letter_code
_entity_poly.pdbx_strand_id
1 'polypeptide(L)'
;MKKKLTALASCLMAAALMLAGCGGSSSSASGSASGSAAASSVSKIRLATGGTSGTYYAYGGVIGQILGEATGISFDVQSTGASKANIGLVADGEVDMAIVQNDVMDYAYNGTDLFDGEKTDNFSSMAACYAEVCQVVANPASGISSIADLKGKRVSVGDAGSGVEFNAKQILAAYGVTFDDIDKQNLSFGDSANAMKDGKIDAFFCTAGAPTTAVMELSTTNDIVVLNVDGAEAEKLIADYPFYTTYTIPAGTYKGMDEDTTTVAVKATLIVSNDLPEDAVYNLTKALFDNKADIEAGHTKGSELDPEYAVEGVSVPFHPGAEKYFKEIGVMK
;
A
#
# COMPACT_ATOMS: atom_id res chain seq x y z
N MET A 1 -47.66 14.80 -33.51
CA MET A 1 -47.49 14.69 -34.98
C MET A 1 -46.29 13.80 -35.20
N LYS A 2 -46.46 12.50 -35.48
CA LYS A 2 -46.46 11.83 -36.80
C LYS A 2 -45.13 12.09 -37.52
N LYS A 3 -44.29 11.16 -37.75
CA LYS A 3 -44.18 9.93 -38.62
C LYS A 3 -42.70 9.89 -39.06
N LYS A 4 -41.99 8.90 -39.43
CA LYS A 4 -42.07 7.48 -39.85
C LYS A 4 -40.65 6.98 -40.00
N LEU A 5 -40.24 5.86 -39.51
CA LEU A 5 -40.05 4.55 -40.19
C LEU A 5 -39.60 4.59 -41.66
N THR A 6 -38.41 4.00 -41.92
CA THR A 6 -38.26 3.05 -43.03
C THR A 6 -37.00 2.14 -42.80
N ALA A 7 -37.27 0.84 -42.89
CA ALA A 7 -36.34 -0.26 -42.98
C ALA A 7 -36.13 -0.65 -44.45
N LEU A 8 -35.06 -1.36 -44.77
CA LEU A 8 -34.88 -2.37 -45.86
C LEU A 8 -33.42 -2.85 -45.78
N ALA A 9 -33.08 -4.04 -45.41
CA ALA A 9 -33.35 -5.37 -45.95
C ALA A 9 -32.39 -5.77 -47.10
N SER A 10 -31.61 -6.82 -46.82
CA SER A 10 -31.23 -7.95 -47.70
C SER A 10 -30.16 -7.77 -48.76
N CYS A 11 -29.12 -8.60 -48.73
CA CYS A 11 -28.97 -9.72 -49.66
C CYS A 11 -27.80 -10.65 -49.26
N LEU A 12 -28.15 -11.91 -49.11
CA LEU A 12 -27.29 -13.10 -49.19
C LEU A 12 -26.67 -13.25 -50.58
N MET A 13 -25.47 -13.86 -50.68
CA MET A 13 -25.28 -14.96 -51.60
C MET A 13 -24.01 -15.75 -51.27
N ALA A 14 -24.22 -17.04 -51.14
CA ALA A 14 -23.27 -18.10 -51.01
C ALA A 14 -22.77 -18.57 -52.37
N ALA A 15 -21.59 -19.10 -52.50
CA ALA A 15 -21.26 -20.17 -53.42
C ALA A 15 -20.02 -20.92 -52.97
N ALA A 16 -20.19 -22.22 -52.97
CA ALA A 16 -19.30 -23.27 -52.56
C ALA A 16 -18.59 -23.92 -53.80
N LEU A 17 -17.80 -24.94 -53.53
CA LEU A 17 -17.27 -26.02 -54.41
C LEU A 17 -15.89 -25.76 -55.03
N MET A 18 -14.99 -26.72 -55.17
CA MET A 18 -14.80 -28.17 -54.88
C MET A 18 -13.37 -28.57 -55.13
N LEU A 19 -12.89 -29.51 -54.36
CA LEU A 19 -12.32 -30.85 -54.65
C LEU A 19 -11.04 -30.97 -55.48
N ALA A 20 -10.12 -31.59 -54.92
CA ALA A 20 -9.60 -32.96 -54.94
C ALA A 20 -8.16 -33.08 -55.42
N GLY A 21 -7.38 -33.89 -54.74
CA GLY A 21 -6.05 -34.36 -55.18
C GLY A 21 -5.42 -35.26 -54.15
N CYS A 22 -5.59 -36.55 -54.30
CA CYS A 22 -4.98 -37.64 -53.56
C CYS A 22 -3.44 -37.74 -53.73
N GLY A 23 -2.77 -38.26 -52.70
CA GLY A 23 -1.60 -39.07 -52.95
C GLY A 23 -0.54 -39.09 -51.87
N GLY A 24 -0.57 -40.06 -50.97
CA GLY A 24 0.57 -40.94 -50.74
C GLY A 24 1.52 -40.66 -49.55
N SER A 25 1.49 -41.62 -48.64
CA SER A 25 2.58 -42.22 -47.84
C SER A 25 3.08 -41.57 -46.55
N SER A 26 2.60 -42.18 -45.50
CA SER A 26 3.26 -42.53 -44.20
C SER A 26 4.70 -42.07 -43.95
N SER A 27 4.87 -41.28 -42.92
CA SER A 27 5.92 -41.53 -41.92
C SER A 27 5.49 -40.94 -40.58
N SER A 28 5.36 -41.81 -39.59
CA SER A 28 5.12 -41.52 -38.18
C SER A 28 6.28 -40.74 -37.62
N ALA A 29 6.05 -39.47 -37.30
CA ALA A 29 6.89 -38.73 -36.39
C ALA A 29 5.99 -38.32 -35.19
N SER A 30 6.17 -39.04 -34.09
CA SER A 30 5.67 -38.60 -32.78
C SER A 30 6.36 -37.30 -32.42
N GLY A 31 5.75 -36.21 -32.81
CA GLY A 31 6.07 -34.88 -32.29
C GLY A 31 5.29 -34.70 -31.01
N SER A 32 5.95 -34.82 -29.86
CA SER A 32 5.46 -34.30 -28.61
C SER A 32 5.18 -32.82 -28.82
N ALA A 33 3.91 -32.46 -28.95
CA ALA A 33 3.48 -31.10 -28.80
C ALA A 33 3.67 -30.76 -27.34
N SER A 34 4.86 -30.23 -26.99
CA SER A 34 4.99 -29.36 -25.81
C SER A 34 4.05 -28.22 -26.05
N GLY A 35 2.87 -28.30 -25.45
CA GLY A 35 2.00 -27.18 -25.28
C GLY A 35 2.73 -26.16 -24.42
N SER A 36 3.41 -25.23 -25.07
CA SER A 36 3.76 -23.97 -24.46
C SER A 36 2.40 -23.34 -24.12
N ALA A 37 1.97 -23.49 -22.86
CA ALA A 37 0.94 -22.63 -22.32
C ALA A 37 1.45 -21.21 -22.59
N ALA A 38 0.74 -20.46 -23.42
CA ALA A 38 1.03 -19.06 -23.63
C ALA A 38 0.92 -18.43 -22.24
N ALA A 39 2.05 -18.07 -21.64
CA ALA A 39 2.09 -17.27 -20.46
C ALA A 39 1.26 -16.03 -20.81
N SER A 40 0.18 -15.80 -20.04
CA SER A 40 -0.63 -14.61 -20.19
C SER A 40 0.26 -13.44 -19.78
N SER A 41 0.83 -12.74 -20.77
CA SER A 41 1.73 -11.63 -20.52
C SER A 41 0.93 -10.50 -19.91
N VAL A 42 1.16 -10.23 -18.60
CA VAL A 42 0.64 -9.03 -17.95
C VAL A 42 1.26 -7.84 -18.65
N SER A 43 0.43 -6.98 -19.24
CA SER A 43 0.90 -5.78 -19.97
C SER A 43 0.70 -4.49 -19.16
N LYS A 44 -0.15 -4.53 -18.15
CA LYS A 44 -0.47 -3.38 -17.30
C LYS A 44 -0.72 -3.84 -15.86
N ILE A 45 -0.24 -3.04 -14.90
CA ILE A 45 -0.52 -3.14 -13.46
C ILE A 45 -1.19 -1.84 -13.01
N ARG A 46 -2.35 -1.96 -12.37
CA ARG A 46 -2.99 -0.88 -11.62
C ARG A 46 -2.49 -0.97 -10.18
N LEU A 47 -1.75 0.06 -9.74
CA LEU A 47 -1.13 0.14 -8.42
C LEU A 47 -1.89 1.13 -7.54
N ALA A 48 -2.61 0.65 -6.53
CA ALA A 48 -3.25 1.48 -5.52
C ALA A 48 -2.23 1.93 -4.46
N THR A 49 -2.28 3.21 -4.09
CA THR A 49 -1.32 3.82 -3.17
C THR A 49 -2.02 4.49 -1.98
N GLY A 50 -1.96 5.79 -1.82
CA GLY A 50 -2.61 6.58 -0.78
C GLY A 50 -2.82 8.01 -1.26
N GLY A 51 -3.09 8.92 -0.34
CA GLY A 51 -3.19 10.34 -0.64
C GLY A 51 -1.89 10.91 -1.21
N THR A 52 -1.99 11.89 -2.13
CA THR A 52 -0.85 12.43 -2.88
C THR A 52 0.21 13.13 -2.03
N SER A 53 -0.12 13.51 -0.78
CA SER A 53 0.80 14.12 0.18
C SER A 53 1.47 13.08 1.11
N GLY A 54 1.20 11.79 0.91
CA GLY A 54 1.76 10.67 1.66
C GLY A 54 2.86 9.94 0.91
N THR A 55 3.59 9.09 1.62
CA THR A 55 4.73 8.33 1.08
C THR A 55 4.31 7.28 0.05
N TYR A 56 3.17 6.61 0.21
CA TYR A 56 2.70 5.57 -0.73
C TYR A 56 2.62 6.08 -2.16
N TYR A 57 2.05 7.27 -2.37
CA TYR A 57 1.90 7.82 -3.72
C TYR A 57 3.24 8.16 -4.37
N ALA A 58 4.12 8.85 -3.63
CA ALA A 58 5.43 9.22 -4.14
C ALA A 58 6.32 7.98 -4.41
N TYR A 59 6.40 7.06 -3.46
CA TYR A 59 7.15 5.81 -3.58
C TYR A 59 6.56 4.90 -4.67
N GLY A 60 5.21 4.79 -4.71
CA GLY A 60 4.49 4.05 -5.75
C GLY A 60 4.76 4.56 -7.16
N GLY A 61 4.88 5.89 -7.32
CA GLY A 61 5.28 6.51 -8.59
C GLY A 61 6.68 6.09 -9.04
N VAL A 62 7.64 6.11 -8.11
CA VAL A 62 9.03 5.69 -8.38
C VAL A 62 9.12 4.21 -8.73
N ILE A 63 8.55 3.32 -7.89
CA ILE A 63 8.60 1.88 -8.18
C ILE A 63 7.82 1.54 -9.45
N GLY A 64 6.67 2.17 -9.69
CA GLY A 64 5.90 1.94 -10.92
C GLY A 64 6.67 2.28 -12.19
N GLN A 65 7.42 3.38 -12.18
CA GLN A 65 8.30 3.73 -13.29
C GLN A 65 9.43 2.70 -13.47
N ILE A 66 10.19 2.43 -12.40
CA ILE A 66 11.38 1.58 -12.47
C ILE A 66 11.01 0.12 -12.81
N LEU A 67 9.98 -0.43 -12.15
CA LEU A 67 9.49 -1.78 -12.47
C LEU A 67 8.94 -1.85 -13.90
N GLY A 68 8.28 -0.78 -14.35
CA GLY A 68 7.77 -0.69 -15.73
C GLY A 68 8.89 -0.74 -16.76
N GLU A 69 9.97 0.00 -16.55
CA GLU A 69 11.15 0.01 -17.41
C GLU A 69 11.87 -1.36 -17.40
N ALA A 70 12.00 -1.99 -16.23
CA ALA A 70 12.70 -3.26 -16.08
C ALA A 70 11.93 -4.46 -16.63
N THR A 71 10.59 -4.43 -16.58
CA THR A 71 9.75 -5.60 -16.97
C THR A 71 8.99 -5.41 -18.28
N GLY A 72 8.90 -4.20 -18.80
CA GLY A 72 8.06 -3.87 -19.94
C GLY A 72 6.56 -3.79 -19.62
N ILE A 73 6.17 -3.86 -18.34
CA ILE A 73 4.78 -3.76 -17.87
C ILE A 73 4.45 -2.27 -17.63
N SER A 74 3.33 -1.76 -18.14
CA SER A 74 2.91 -0.40 -17.82
C SER A 74 2.27 -0.31 -16.45
N PHE A 75 2.57 0.75 -15.68
CA PHE A 75 1.96 0.99 -14.37
C PHE A 75 0.98 2.17 -14.43
N ASP A 76 -0.19 1.98 -13.80
CA ASP A 76 -1.19 3.00 -13.55
C ASP A 76 -1.27 3.23 -12.03
N VAL A 77 -0.58 4.27 -11.58
CA VAL A 77 -0.45 4.57 -10.14
C VAL A 77 -1.61 5.44 -9.70
N GLN A 78 -2.41 4.92 -8.78
CA GLN A 78 -3.67 5.51 -8.34
C GLN A 78 -3.60 6.03 -6.91
N SER A 79 -4.07 7.25 -6.68
CA SER A 79 -4.30 7.80 -5.34
C SER A 79 -5.59 7.24 -4.77
N THR A 80 -5.57 6.81 -3.50
CA THR A 80 -6.67 6.12 -2.83
C THR A 80 -6.79 6.54 -1.36
N GLY A 81 -7.76 5.94 -0.64
CA GLY A 81 -7.90 6.04 0.82
C GLY A 81 -6.95 5.14 1.62
N ALA A 82 -5.89 4.59 1.02
CA ALA A 82 -4.86 3.73 1.61
C ALA A 82 -5.37 2.35 2.09
N SER A 83 -4.77 1.75 3.12
CA SER A 83 -4.68 0.32 3.38
C SER A 83 -5.98 -0.48 3.27
N LYS A 84 -7.04 -0.17 4.05
CA LYS A 84 -8.31 -0.93 3.97
C LYS A 84 -8.99 -0.76 2.61
N ALA A 85 -8.99 0.48 2.08
CA ALA A 85 -9.54 0.75 0.75
C ALA A 85 -8.78 -0.01 -0.33
N ASN A 86 -7.46 -0.04 -0.26
CA ASN A 86 -6.59 -0.74 -1.20
C ASN A 86 -6.83 -2.25 -1.21
N ILE A 87 -6.98 -2.86 -0.03
CA ILE A 87 -7.31 -4.28 0.10
C ILE A 87 -8.65 -4.57 -0.56
N GLY A 88 -9.66 -3.72 -0.34
CA GLY A 88 -10.95 -3.83 -1.03
C GLY A 88 -10.83 -3.75 -2.55
N LEU A 89 -10.06 -2.79 -3.06
CA LEU A 89 -9.84 -2.64 -4.51
C LEU A 89 -9.12 -3.85 -5.13
N VAL A 90 -8.16 -4.46 -4.43
CA VAL A 90 -7.53 -5.72 -4.88
C VAL A 90 -8.54 -6.86 -4.84
N ALA A 91 -9.33 -6.96 -3.77
CA ALA A 91 -10.34 -7.99 -3.60
C ALA A 91 -11.42 -7.97 -4.69
N ASP A 92 -11.83 -6.76 -5.08
CA ASP A 92 -12.84 -6.53 -6.11
C ASP A 92 -12.26 -6.62 -7.54
N GLY A 93 -10.95 -6.82 -7.69
CA GLY A 93 -10.26 -6.88 -8.98
C GLY A 93 -10.20 -5.52 -9.70
N GLU A 94 -10.39 -4.42 -8.96
CA GLU A 94 -10.28 -3.06 -9.51
C GLU A 94 -8.83 -2.62 -9.67
N VAL A 95 -7.92 -3.15 -8.83
CA VAL A 95 -6.47 -2.99 -8.97
C VAL A 95 -5.75 -4.34 -8.86
N ASP A 96 -4.53 -4.40 -9.36
CA ASP A 96 -3.74 -5.62 -9.46
C ASP A 96 -2.70 -5.71 -8.33
N MET A 97 -2.30 -4.57 -7.81
CA MET A 97 -1.25 -4.40 -6.81
C MET A 97 -1.57 -3.21 -5.90
N ALA A 98 -1.13 -3.25 -4.66
CA ALA A 98 -1.33 -2.15 -3.73
C ALA A 98 -0.22 -2.02 -2.70
N ILE A 99 -0.05 -0.81 -2.12
CA ILE A 99 0.75 -0.58 -0.93
C ILE A 99 -0.21 -0.51 0.27
N VAL A 100 0.07 -1.29 1.30
CA VAL A 100 -0.74 -1.38 2.52
C VAL A 100 0.17 -1.53 3.75
N GLN A 101 -0.36 -1.27 4.93
CA GLN A 101 0.31 -1.60 6.18
C GLN A 101 0.24 -3.11 6.46
N ASN A 102 1.32 -3.68 7.02
CA ASN A 102 1.40 -5.10 7.35
C ASN A 102 0.40 -5.54 8.43
N ASP A 103 0.07 -4.68 9.38
CA ASP A 103 -0.97 -4.91 10.38
C ASP A 103 -2.37 -4.94 9.76
N VAL A 104 -2.69 -3.97 8.90
CA VAL A 104 -4.00 -3.89 8.24
C VAL A 104 -4.24 -5.06 7.29
N MET A 105 -3.20 -5.52 6.55
CA MET A 105 -3.36 -6.70 5.72
C MET A 105 -3.61 -7.98 6.53
N ASP A 106 -2.99 -8.09 7.72
CA ASP A 106 -3.25 -9.20 8.64
C ASP A 106 -4.68 -9.16 9.18
N TYR A 107 -5.14 -7.98 9.61
CA TYR A 107 -6.51 -7.81 10.08
C TYR A 107 -7.53 -8.15 9.00
N ALA A 108 -7.29 -7.75 7.76
CA ALA A 108 -8.15 -8.11 6.63
C ALA A 108 -8.18 -9.63 6.40
N TYR A 109 -6.99 -10.25 6.35
CA TYR A 109 -6.84 -11.67 6.09
C TYR A 109 -7.51 -12.54 7.16
N ASN A 110 -7.46 -12.10 8.43
CA ASN A 110 -8.06 -12.79 9.56
C ASN A 110 -9.48 -12.32 9.92
N GLY A 111 -9.95 -11.20 9.38
CA GLY A 111 -11.25 -10.60 9.71
C GLY A 111 -11.29 -10.02 11.11
N THR A 112 -10.21 -9.39 11.55
CA THR A 112 -10.06 -8.82 12.90
C THR A 112 -10.08 -7.29 12.90
N ASP A 113 -10.08 -6.67 14.08
CA ASP A 113 -10.14 -5.22 14.30
C ASP A 113 -11.28 -4.57 13.50
N LEU A 114 -11.02 -3.52 12.71
CA LEU A 114 -12.03 -2.78 11.94
C LEU A 114 -12.61 -3.54 10.73
N PHE A 115 -12.24 -4.82 10.53
CA PHE A 115 -12.88 -5.70 9.55
C PHE A 115 -14.06 -6.50 10.14
N ASP A 116 -14.24 -6.50 11.47
CA ASP A 116 -15.45 -6.95 12.18
C ASP A 116 -15.94 -8.35 11.78
N GLY A 117 -15.01 -9.28 11.59
CA GLY A 117 -15.29 -10.68 11.20
C GLY A 117 -15.31 -10.94 9.70
N GLU A 118 -15.27 -9.90 8.87
CA GLU A 118 -15.19 -10.04 7.41
C GLU A 118 -13.76 -10.31 6.97
N LYS A 119 -13.52 -11.49 6.39
CA LYS A 119 -12.20 -11.89 5.88
C LYS A 119 -12.06 -11.52 4.42
N THR A 120 -10.84 -11.11 4.09
CA THR A 120 -10.40 -10.88 2.72
C THR A 120 -9.07 -11.60 2.51
N ASP A 121 -9.04 -12.66 1.70
CA ASP A 121 -7.89 -13.56 1.51
C ASP A 121 -7.53 -13.81 0.03
N ASN A 122 -8.11 -13.03 -0.89
CA ASN A 122 -7.84 -13.12 -2.32
C ASN A 122 -6.67 -12.25 -2.79
N PHE A 123 -5.79 -11.89 -1.87
CA PHE A 123 -4.52 -11.22 -2.12
C PHE A 123 -3.37 -11.95 -1.42
N SER A 124 -2.15 -11.67 -1.85
CA SER A 124 -0.92 -12.21 -1.25
C SER A 124 0.11 -11.11 -1.04
N SER A 125 1.02 -11.34 -0.10
CA SER A 125 2.17 -10.47 0.12
C SER A 125 3.17 -10.59 -1.04
N MET A 126 3.79 -9.47 -1.42
CA MET A 126 4.91 -9.45 -2.35
C MET A 126 6.22 -9.07 -1.64
N ALA A 127 6.25 -7.97 -0.91
CA ALA A 127 7.44 -7.52 -0.16
C ALA A 127 7.08 -6.42 0.83
N ALA A 128 7.60 -6.45 2.06
CA ALA A 128 7.67 -5.24 2.89
C ALA A 128 8.81 -4.35 2.39
N CYS A 129 8.58 -3.01 2.36
CA CYS A 129 9.48 -2.08 1.68
C CYS A 129 10.23 -1.14 2.64
N TYR A 130 9.54 -0.55 3.62
CA TYR A 130 10.10 0.43 4.54
C TYR A 130 9.25 0.58 5.80
N ALA A 131 9.82 1.23 6.82
CA ALA A 131 9.10 1.52 8.06
C ALA A 131 8.08 2.65 7.87
N GLU A 132 6.84 2.40 8.27
CA GLU A 132 5.78 3.39 8.36
C GLU A 132 5.65 3.88 9.78
N VAL A 133 6.13 5.10 9.99
CA VAL A 133 6.28 5.73 11.29
C VAL A 133 4.97 6.38 11.71
N CYS A 134 4.46 6.01 12.89
CA CYS A 134 3.30 6.66 13.50
C CYS A 134 3.70 8.02 14.05
N GLN A 135 3.34 9.09 13.36
CA GLN A 135 3.66 10.46 13.71
C GLN A 135 2.39 11.13 14.24
N VAL A 136 2.40 11.56 15.49
CA VAL A 136 1.29 12.30 16.08
C VAL A 136 1.69 13.76 16.14
N VAL A 137 1.23 14.53 15.16
CA VAL A 137 1.60 15.93 14.96
C VAL A 137 0.59 16.81 15.69
N ALA A 138 1.05 17.70 16.57
CA ALA A 138 0.21 18.61 17.30
C ALA A 138 0.63 20.08 17.10
N ASN A 139 -0.35 20.97 17.26
CA ASN A 139 -0.10 22.40 17.31
C ASN A 139 0.40 22.78 18.71
N PRO A 140 1.59 23.34 18.90
CA PRO A 140 2.11 23.73 20.22
C PRO A 140 1.17 24.65 21.00
N ALA A 141 0.45 25.55 20.31
CA ALA A 141 -0.51 26.47 20.94
C ALA A 141 -1.74 25.78 21.54
N SER A 142 -1.99 24.50 21.22
CA SER A 142 -3.10 23.71 21.77
C SER A 142 -2.87 23.23 23.19
N GLY A 143 -1.63 23.33 23.71
CA GLY A 143 -1.22 22.85 25.02
C GLY A 143 -1.13 21.32 25.11
N ILE A 144 -1.05 20.62 23.96
CA ILE A 144 -0.86 19.18 23.87
C ILE A 144 0.64 18.88 23.98
N SER A 145 1.04 18.02 24.91
CA SER A 145 2.41 17.58 25.15
C SER A 145 2.57 16.06 25.18
N SER A 146 1.45 15.33 25.26
CA SER A 146 1.41 13.87 25.30
C SER A 146 0.18 13.34 24.57
N ILE A 147 0.15 12.02 24.29
CA ILE A 147 -1.02 11.36 23.70
C ILE A 147 -2.26 11.48 24.60
N ALA A 148 -2.08 11.43 25.92
CA ALA A 148 -3.20 11.56 26.87
C ALA A 148 -3.88 12.95 26.82
N ASP A 149 -3.14 14.01 26.42
CA ASP A 149 -3.68 15.38 26.30
C ASP A 149 -4.60 15.55 25.09
N LEU A 150 -4.70 14.54 24.22
CA LEU A 150 -5.61 14.56 23.06
C LEU A 150 -7.09 14.46 23.49
N LYS A 151 -7.36 14.07 24.74
CA LYS A 151 -8.73 14.01 25.27
C LYS A 151 -9.42 15.39 25.22
N GLY A 152 -10.59 15.44 24.57
CA GLY A 152 -11.37 16.66 24.34
C GLY A 152 -10.83 17.56 23.23
N LYS A 153 -9.81 17.13 22.47
CA LYS A 153 -9.23 17.89 21.36
C LYS A 153 -9.84 17.49 20.02
N ARG A 154 -9.67 18.37 19.03
CA ARG A 154 -10.05 18.14 17.64
C ARG A 154 -8.88 17.39 16.95
N VAL A 155 -9.08 16.11 16.64
CA VAL A 155 -8.00 15.25 16.17
C VAL A 155 -8.38 14.59 14.86
N SER A 156 -7.55 14.76 13.83
CA SER A 156 -7.66 13.95 12.62
C SER A 156 -6.94 12.62 12.80
N VAL A 157 -7.65 11.53 12.51
CA VAL A 157 -7.17 10.15 12.64
C VAL A 157 -6.86 9.51 11.27
N GLY A 158 -6.71 10.32 10.23
CA GLY A 158 -6.54 9.86 8.85
C GLY A 158 -7.87 9.66 8.12
N ASP A 159 -7.78 9.33 6.85
CA ASP A 159 -8.96 8.99 6.04
C ASP A 159 -9.74 7.83 6.65
N ALA A 160 -11.05 7.83 6.50
CA ALA A 160 -11.89 6.73 6.96
C ALA A 160 -11.48 5.41 6.26
N GLY A 161 -11.19 4.38 7.06
CA GLY A 161 -10.69 3.10 6.55
C GLY A 161 -9.23 3.12 6.10
N SER A 162 -8.46 4.18 6.44
CA SER A 162 -7.00 4.16 6.28
C SER A 162 -6.33 3.32 7.36
N GLY A 163 -5.10 2.86 7.11
CA GLY A 163 -4.29 2.21 8.15
C GLY A 163 -4.00 3.15 9.33
N VAL A 164 -3.92 4.44 9.07
CA VAL A 164 -3.74 5.48 10.11
C VAL A 164 -4.88 5.46 11.13
N GLU A 165 -6.12 5.23 10.69
CA GLU A 165 -7.27 5.15 11.60
C GLU A 165 -7.16 3.95 12.55
N PHE A 166 -6.63 2.79 12.08
CA PHE A 166 -6.33 1.65 12.94
C PHE A 166 -5.27 2.00 13.98
N ASN A 167 -4.15 2.58 13.53
CA ASN A 167 -3.06 2.96 14.44
C ASN A 167 -3.51 4.03 15.45
N ALA A 168 -4.26 5.05 15.03
CA ALA A 168 -4.79 6.07 15.92
C ALA A 168 -5.68 5.47 16.99
N LYS A 169 -6.60 4.53 16.64
CA LYS A 169 -7.46 3.82 17.59
C LYS A 169 -6.65 3.05 18.63
N GLN A 170 -5.63 2.32 18.18
CA GLN A 170 -4.81 1.46 19.03
C GLN A 170 -3.87 2.27 19.94
N ILE A 171 -3.21 3.30 19.39
CA ILE A 171 -2.32 4.20 20.16
C ILE A 171 -3.14 4.95 21.21
N LEU A 172 -4.24 5.60 20.83
CA LEU A 172 -5.10 6.30 21.78
C LEU A 172 -5.55 5.37 22.91
N ALA A 173 -6.01 4.16 22.59
CA ALA A 173 -6.47 3.18 23.56
C ALA A 173 -5.36 2.77 24.55
N ALA A 174 -4.11 2.63 24.11
CA ALA A 174 -2.97 2.34 24.96
C ALA A 174 -2.73 3.43 26.01
N TYR A 175 -3.00 4.69 25.66
CA TYR A 175 -2.91 5.85 26.57
C TYR A 175 -4.23 6.20 27.27
N GLY A 176 -5.23 5.30 27.25
CA GLY A 176 -6.50 5.49 27.94
C GLY A 176 -7.43 6.54 27.33
N VAL A 177 -7.26 6.82 26.04
CA VAL A 177 -8.10 7.71 25.24
C VAL A 177 -8.85 6.88 24.18
N THR A 178 -10.11 7.17 23.95
CA THR A 178 -10.91 6.52 22.92
C THR A 178 -11.33 7.51 21.83
N PHE A 179 -11.88 7.04 20.71
CA PHE A 179 -12.46 7.93 19.71
C PHE A 179 -13.62 8.77 20.23
N ASP A 180 -14.33 8.29 21.25
CA ASP A 180 -15.43 9.04 21.89
C ASP A 180 -14.92 10.15 22.83
N ASP A 181 -13.64 10.10 23.22
CA ASP A 181 -13.01 11.13 24.06
C ASP A 181 -12.44 12.31 23.26
N ILE A 182 -12.46 12.27 21.93
CA ILE A 182 -11.92 13.30 21.03
C ILE A 182 -13.00 13.82 20.06
N ASP A 183 -12.84 15.03 19.53
CA ASP A 183 -13.58 15.48 18.35
C ASP A 183 -12.89 14.91 17.11
N LYS A 184 -13.29 13.67 16.76
CA LYS A 184 -12.67 12.86 15.69
C LYS A 184 -12.98 13.42 14.32
N GLN A 185 -11.93 13.65 13.53
CA GLN A 185 -12.00 14.04 12.13
C GLN A 185 -11.36 12.94 11.26
N ASN A 186 -11.94 12.64 10.11
CA ASN A 186 -11.33 11.78 9.10
C ASN A 186 -10.90 12.63 7.91
N LEU A 187 -9.61 12.94 7.83
CA LEU A 187 -9.02 13.80 6.80
C LEU A 187 -7.76 13.15 6.23
N SER A 188 -7.49 13.40 4.96
CA SER A 188 -6.19 13.07 4.35
C SER A 188 -5.04 13.82 5.04
N PHE A 189 -3.78 13.41 4.82
CA PHE A 189 -2.64 14.12 5.42
C PHE A 189 -2.56 15.57 4.98
N GLY A 190 -2.81 15.84 3.69
CA GLY A 190 -2.83 17.19 3.16
C GLY A 190 -3.95 18.04 3.74
N ASP A 191 -5.16 17.47 3.86
CA ASP A 191 -6.29 18.17 4.47
C ASP A 191 -6.10 18.37 5.96
N SER A 192 -5.48 17.41 6.67
CA SER A 192 -5.12 17.54 8.09
C SER A 192 -4.12 18.68 8.30
N ALA A 193 -3.06 18.75 7.49
CA ALA A 193 -2.08 19.84 7.54
C ALA A 193 -2.75 21.20 7.29
N ASN A 194 -3.63 21.29 6.28
CA ASN A 194 -4.39 22.53 6.01
C ASN A 194 -5.36 22.87 7.13
N ALA A 195 -6.08 21.88 7.67
CA ALA A 195 -7.00 22.09 8.78
C ALA A 195 -6.27 22.57 10.06
N MET A 196 -5.07 22.04 10.34
CA MET A 196 -4.23 22.52 11.45
C MET A 196 -3.74 23.94 11.20
N LYS A 197 -3.28 24.27 10.01
CA LYS A 197 -2.88 25.61 9.61
C LYS A 197 -4.02 26.64 9.77
N ASP A 198 -5.24 26.21 9.45
CA ASP A 198 -6.44 27.03 9.60
C ASP A 198 -6.97 27.07 11.07
N GLY A 199 -6.34 26.36 12.02
CA GLY A 199 -6.80 26.25 13.41
C GLY A 199 -8.09 25.46 13.59
N LYS A 200 -8.44 24.60 12.64
CA LYS A 200 -9.65 23.78 12.67
C LYS A 200 -9.47 22.46 13.44
N ILE A 201 -8.23 21.95 13.50
CA ILE A 201 -7.84 20.80 14.34
C ILE A 201 -6.65 21.16 15.20
N ASP A 202 -6.46 20.40 16.28
CA ASP A 202 -5.42 20.60 17.29
C ASP A 202 -4.26 19.63 17.10
N ALA A 203 -4.54 18.44 16.58
CA ALA A 203 -3.56 17.39 16.26
C ALA A 203 -4.03 16.50 15.11
N PHE A 204 -3.09 15.76 14.51
CA PHE A 204 -3.42 14.70 13.56
C PHE A 204 -2.43 13.55 13.62
N PHE A 205 -2.93 12.35 13.31
CA PHE A 205 -2.13 11.16 13.11
C PHE A 205 -1.67 11.07 11.65
N CYS A 206 -0.42 10.66 11.45
CA CYS A 206 0.18 10.43 10.15
C CYS A 206 1.07 9.19 10.24
N THR A 207 0.60 8.03 9.78
CA THR A 207 1.43 6.83 9.65
C THR A 207 1.93 6.74 8.23
N ALA A 208 3.23 7.02 8.05
CA ALA A 208 3.87 7.11 6.74
C ALA A 208 5.39 7.02 6.88
N GLY A 209 6.11 6.91 5.77
CA GLY A 209 7.57 7.08 5.79
C GLY A 209 7.94 8.49 6.27
N ALA A 210 8.78 8.60 7.30
CA ALA A 210 9.33 9.87 7.75
C ALA A 210 10.65 10.17 7.00
N PRO A 211 10.89 11.44 6.56
CA PRO A 211 9.98 12.57 6.59
C PRO A 211 8.80 12.44 5.62
N THR A 212 7.62 12.90 6.03
CA THR A 212 6.39 12.88 5.22
C THR A 212 6.13 14.26 4.61
N THR A 213 5.78 14.34 3.33
CA THR A 213 5.61 15.60 2.59
C THR A 213 4.64 16.55 3.28
N ALA A 214 3.45 16.08 3.69
CA ALA A 214 2.46 16.94 4.36
C ALA A 214 2.99 17.57 5.66
N VAL A 215 3.77 16.81 6.46
CA VAL A 215 4.35 17.29 7.72
C VAL A 215 5.52 18.24 7.44
N MET A 216 6.35 17.94 6.42
CA MET A 216 7.43 18.82 5.99
C MET A 216 6.90 20.19 5.57
N GLU A 217 5.90 20.23 4.67
CA GLU A 217 5.30 21.47 4.20
C GLU A 217 4.66 22.28 5.33
N LEU A 218 3.94 21.61 6.23
CA LEU A 218 3.35 22.27 7.39
C LEU A 218 4.43 22.89 8.28
N SER A 219 5.49 22.16 8.62
CA SER A 219 6.57 22.64 9.49
C SER A 219 7.34 23.83 8.93
N THR A 220 7.31 24.05 7.60
CA THR A 220 7.97 25.24 7.00
C THR A 220 7.25 26.53 7.34
N THR A 221 5.94 26.49 7.57
CA THR A 221 5.08 27.66 7.77
C THR A 221 4.46 27.79 9.15
N ASN A 222 4.42 26.69 9.91
CA ASN A 222 3.80 26.60 11.21
C ASN A 222 4.74 25.90 12.20
N ASP A 223 4.71 26.31 13.46
CA ASP A 223 5.33 25.54 14.52
C ASP A 223 4.52 24.25 14.76
N ILE A 224 5.21 23.14 14.88
CA ILE A 224 4.63 21.83 15.17
C ILE A 224 5.42 21.14 16.29
N VAL A 225 4.79 20.18 16.93
CA VAL A 225 5.44 19.19 17.78
C VAL A 225 5.00 17.81 17.31
N VAL A 226 5.94 16.86 17.25
CA VAL A 226 5.63 15.43 17.06
C VAL A 226 5.70 14.78 18.43
N LEU A 227 4.58 14.22 18.88
CA LEU A 227 4.46 13.64 20.22
C LEU A 227 5.18 12.28 20.28
N ASN A 228 5.79 11.98 21.42
CA ASN A 228 6.30 10.66 21.70
C ASN A 228 5.16 9.64 21.87
N VAL A 229 5.41 8.44 21.37
CA VAL A 229 4.66 7.22 21.67
C VAL A 229 5.68 6.27 22.30
N ASP A 230 5.85 6.36 23.62
CA ASP A 230 6.90 5.71 24.39
C ASP A 230 6.40 5.21 25.76
N GLY A 231 7.32 4.74 26.61
CA GLY A 231 7.01 4.29 27.95
C GLY A 231 6.23 2.97 28.01
N ALA A 232 5.63 2.70 29.15
CA ALA A 232 4.89 1.46 29.44
C ALA A 232 3.68 1.27 28.52
N GLU A 233 3.07 2.36 28.06
CA GLU A 233 1.96 2.38 27.13
C GLU A 233 2.36 1.86 25.75
N ALA A 234 3.52 2.30 25.24
CA ALA A 234 4.06 1.81 23.97
C ALA A 234 4.55 0.36 24.07
N GLU A 235 5.18 -0.03 25.20
CA GLU A 235 5.56 -1.43 25.45
C GLU A 235 4.32 -2.34 25.46
N LYS A 236 3.23 -1.91 26.10
CA LYS A 236 1.96 -2.63 26.09
C LYS A 236 1.35 -2.69 24.68
N LEU A 237 1.37 -1.59 23.94
CA LEU A 237 0.88 -1.55 22.55
C LEU A 237 1.62 -2.57 21.67
N ILE A 238 2.95 -2.63 21.76
CA ILE A 238 3.78 -3.59 21.00
C ILE A 238 3.48 -5.04 21.43
N ALA A 239 3.25 -5.27 22.72
CA ALA A 239 2.90 -6.60 23.22
C ALA A 239 1.51 -7.07 22.74
N ASP A 240 0.53 -6.16 22.69
CA ASP A 240 -0.84 -6.45 22.25
C ASP A 240 -0.93 -6.56 20.70
N TYR A 241 -0.08 -5.81 19.98
CA TYR A 241 -0.05 -5.71 18.53
C TYR A 241 1.39 -5.88 18.00
N PRO A 242 1.84 -7.13 17.77
CA PRO A 242 3.25 -7.45 17.47
C PRO A 242 3.74 -6.95 16.09
N PHE A 243 2.92 -6.23 15.34
CA PHE A 243 3.31 -5.54 14.12
C PHE A 243 4.06 -4.24 14.39
N TYR A 244 3.87 -3.64 15.57
CA TYR A 244 4.58 -2.44 15.95
C TYR A 244 6.01 -2.74 16.39
N THR A 245 6.91 -1.85 15.99
CA THR A 245 8.29 -1.78 16.47
C THR A 245 8.58 -0.38 16.98
N THR A 246 9.47 -0.24 17.94
CA THR A 246 9.94 1.07 18.38
C THR A 246 10.72 1.74 17.25
N TYR A 247 10.49 3.02 17.03
CA TYR A 247 11.16 3.82 16.02
C TYR A 247 11.57 5.18 16.59
N THR A 248 12.73 5.69 16.17
CA THR A 248 13.19 7.03 16.52
C THR A 248 13.17 7.91 15.29
N ILE A 249 12.39 9.00 15.34
CA ILE A 249 12.45 10.07 14.34
C ILE A 249 13.58 10.99 14.76
N PRO A 250 14.67 11.12 13.95
CA PRO A 250 15.83 11.93 14.34
C PRO A 250 15.50 13.42 14.46
N ALA A 251 16.19 14.10 15.35
CA ALA A 251 16.20 15.56 15.42
C ALA A 251 16.49 16.17 14.04
N GLY A 252 15.84 17.27 13.72
CA GLY A 252 15.99 17.95 12.42
C GLY A 252 15.22 17.30 11.26
N THR A 253 14.50 16.19 11.47
CA THR A 253 13.63 15.59 10.43
C THR A 253 12.59 16.60 9.93
N TYR A 254 12.00 17.37 10.83
CA TYR A 254 11.11 18.49 10.51
C TYR A 254 11.65 19.79 11.10
N LYS A 255 11.33 20.92 10.49
CA LYS A 255 11.74 22.22 11.00
C LYS A 255 11.17 22.45 12.40
N GLY A 256 12.03 22.79 13.35
CA GLY A 256 11.68 23.04 14.75
C GLY A 256 11.69 21.81 15.64
N MET A 257 12.04 20.63 15.12
CA MET A 257 12.33 19.43 15.90
C MET A 257 13.82 19.39 16.26
N ASP A 258 14.17 19.87 17.46
CA ASP A 258 15.56 19.96 17.93
C ASP A 258 16.00 18.73 18.70
N GLU A 259 15.07 17.81 19.02
CA GLU A 259 15.29 16.57 19.75
C GLU A 259 14.73 15.37 18.98
N ASP A 260 15.27 14.18 19.25
CA ASP A 260 14.73 12.92 18.75
C ASP A 260 13.34 12.68 19.31
N THR A 261 12.45 12.11 18.51
CA THR A 261 11.12 11.70 18.95
C THR A 261 11.02 10.17 18.90
N THR A 262 10.77 9.54 20.05
CA THR A 262 10.50 8.10 20.12
C THR A 262 9.03 7.84 19.79
N THR A 263 8.80 6.90 18.88
CA THR A 263 7.45 6.49 18.47
C THR A 263 7.44 5.01 18.08
N VAL A 264 6.36 4.55 17.47
CA VAL A 264 6.22 3.21 16.93
C VAL A 264 6.06 3.26 15.41
N ALA A 265 6.40 2.16 14.76
CA ALA A 265 6.26 1.99 13.32
C ALA A 265 5.69 0.61 12.99
N VAL A 266 4.98 0.53 11.87
CA VAL A 266 4.58 -0.70 11.18
C VAL A 266 5.34 -0.78 9.84
N LYS A 267 5.04 -1.75 8.97
CA LYS A 267 5.72 -1.89 7.67
C LYS A 267 4.80 -1.54 6.51
N ALA A 268 5.28 -0.72 5.57
CA ALA A 268 4.69 -0.59 4.25
C ALA A 268 4.95 -1.84 3.43
N THR A 269 3.91 -2.50 2.97
CA THR A 269 3.99 -3.79 2.28
C THR A 269 3.28 -3.73 0.94
N LEU A 270 3.94 -4.23 -0.08
CA LEU A 270 3.33 -4.49 -1.39
C LEU A 270 2.52 -5.78 -1.30
N ILE A 271 1.24 -5.70 -1.67
CA ILE A 271 0.35 -6.83 -1.89
C ILE A 271 -0.04 -6.93 -3.36
N VAL A 272 -0.37 -8.12 -3.81
CA VAL A 272 -0.80 -8.41 -5.17
C VAL A 272 -2.04 -9.29 -5.19
N SER A 273 -2.84 -9.16 -6.25
CA SER A 273 -3.95 -10.09 -6.51
C SER A 273 -3.42 -11.52 -6.69
N ASN A 274 -4.12 -12.49 -6.12
CA ASN A 274 -3.83 -13.92 -6.33
C ASN A 274 -4.02 -14.37 -7.79
N ASP A 275 -4.72 -13.57 -8.61
CA ASP A 275 -4.94 -13.85 -10.02
C ASP A 275 -3.74 -13.49 -10.92
N LEU A 276 -2.73 -12.79 -10.40
CA LEU A 276 -1.52 -12.49 -11.16
C LEU A 276 -0.71 -13.79 -11.41
N PRO A 277 -0.16 -13.97 -12.62
CA PRO A 277 0.69 -15.13 -12.91
C PRO A 277 1.96 -15.17 -12.05
N GLU A 278 2.39 -16.37 -11.66
CA GLU A 278 3.60 -16.59 -10.85
C GLU A 278 4.84 -15.93 -11.47
N ASP A 279 5.04 -16.08 -12.78
CA ASP A 279 6.18 -15.53 -13.50
C ASP A 279 6.15 -13.99 -13.54
N ALA A 280 4.98 -13.38 -13.63
CA ALA A 280 4.84 -11.93 -13.57
C ALA A 280 5.24 -11.39 -12.19
N VAL A 281 4.73 -11.96 -11.11
CA VAL A 281 5.06 -11.52 -9.74
C VAL A 281 6.51 -11.83 -9.40
N TYR A 282 7.06 -12.98 -9.85
CA TYR A 282 8.50 -13.28 -9.72
C TYR A 282 9.36 -12.18 -10.36
N ASN A 283 9.06 -11.82 -11.62
CA ASN A 283 9.80 -10.79 -12.35
C ASN A 283 9.67 -9.40 -11.71
N LEU A 284 8.48 -9.04 -11.19
CA LEU A 284 8.26 -7.80 -10.47
C LEU A 284 9.04 -7.76 -9.16
N THR A 285 9.03 -8.86 -8.38
CA THR A 285 9.78 -8.97 -7.13
C THR A 285 11.28 -8.88 -7.40
N LYS A 286 11.77 -9.61 -8.37
CA LYS A 286 13.19 -9.56 -8.78
C LYS A 286 13.58 -8.15 -9.23
N ALA A 287 12.78 -7.50 -10.07
CA ALA A 287 13.05 -6.15 -10.56
C ALA A 287 13.06 -5.12 -9.41
N LEU A 288 12.21 -5.28 -8.39
CA LEU A 288 12.18 -4.42 -7.21
C LEU A 288 13.54 -4.39 -6.49
N PHE A 289 14.14 -5.55 -6.25
CA PHE A 289 15.41 -5.64 -5.52
C PHE A 289 16.63 -5.41 -6.41
N ASP A 290 16.61 -5.85 -7.66
CA ASP A 290 17.71 -5.61 -8.61
C ASP A 290 17.92 -4.12 -8.91
N ASN A 291 16.86 -3.30 -8.82
CA ASN A 291 16.91 -1.86 -9.09
C ASN A 291 16.83 -1.01 -7.80
N LYS A 292 17.21 -1.57 -6.64
CA LYS A 292 17.21 -0.85 -5.36
C LYS A 292 17.91 0.51 -5.44
N ALA A 293 19.06 0.59 -6.08
CA ALA A 293 19.83 1.84 -6.19
C ALA A 293 19.08 2.95 -6.95
N ASP A 294 18.34 2.59 -8.00
CA ASP A 294 17.54 3.55 -8.77
C ASP A 294 16.29 3.97 -7.98
N ILE A 295 15.70 3.04 -7.23
CA ILE A 295 14.57 3.33 -6.32
C ILE A 295 15.02 4.29 -5.21
N GLU A 296 16.20 4.07 -4.61
CA GLU A 296 16.80 4.95 -3.60
C GLU A 296 17.10 6.35 -4.16
N ALA A 297 17.61 6.41 -5.39
CA ALA A 297 17.84 7.69 -6.08
C ALA A 297 16.53 8.45 -6.36
N GLY A 298 15.43 7.72 -6.63
CA GLY A 298 14.12 8.30 -6.87
C GLY A 298 13.33 8.66 -5.61
N HIS A 299 13.51 7.91 -4.54
CA HIS A 299 12.82 8.12 -3.26
C HIS A 299 13.65 7.61 -2.07
N THR A 300 13.86 8.45 -1.05
CA THR A 300 14.73 8.14 0.11
C THR A 300 14.37 6.82 0.82
N LYS A 301 13.10 6.41 0.82
CA LYS A 301 12.67 5.13 1.38
C LYS A 301 13.15 3.90 0.60
N GLY A 302 13.69 4.08 -0.60
CA GLY A 302 14.40 3.02 -1.30
C GLY A 302 15.64 2.50 -0.56
N SER A 303 16.26 3.33 0.29
CA SER A 303 17.39 2.91 1.13
C SER A 303 17.02 1.79 2.12
N GLU A 304 15.75 1.76 2.56
CA GLU A 304 15.23 0.76 3.52
C GLU A 304 14.84 -0.56 2.83
N LEU A 305 14.79 -0.60 1.50
CA LEU A 305 14.45 -1.81 0.76
C LEU A 305 15.54 -2.86 0.92
N ASP A 306 15.21 -3.94 1.58
CA ASP A 306 16.13 -5.04 1.91
C ASP A 306 15.40 -6.39 1.86
N PRO A 307 15.99 -7.44 1.23
CA PRO A 307 15.30 -8.72 1.08
C PRO A 307 14.98 -9.43 2.41
N GLU A 308 15.82 -9.31 3.44
CA GLU A 308 15.55 -9.90 4.76
C GLU A 308 14.43 -9.13 5.46
N TYR A 309 14.49 -7.79 5.43
CA TYR A 309 13.42 -6.93 5.95
C TYR A 309 12.08 -7.18 5.25
N ALA A 310 12.12 -7.48 3.94
CA ALA A 310 10.92 -7.67 3.11
C ALA A 310 10.08 -8.87 3.53
N VAL A 311 10.68 -9.87 4.17
CA VAL A 311 9.99 -11.11 4.58
C VAL A 311 9.77 -11.20 6.08
N GLU A 312 10.56 -10.48 6.88
CA GLU A 312 10.49 -10.53 8.33
C GLU A 312 9.17 -9.96 8.87
N GLY A 313 8.45 -10.74 9.68
CA GLY A 313 7.22 -10.30 10.35
C GLY A 313 6.02 -10.11 9.41
N VAL A 314 6.10 -10.57 8.16
CA VAL A 314 4.98 -10.64 7.22
C VAL A 314 4.17 -11.90 7.51
N SER A 315 2.91 -11.72 7.95
CA SER A 315 2.03 -12.82 8.42
C SER A 315 1.12 -13.38 7.32
N VAL A 316 0.80 -12.57 6.31
CA VAL A 316 -0.01 -13.00 5.17
C VAL A 316 0.86 -13.79 4.19
N PRO A 317 0.39 -14.91 3.64
CA PRO A 317 1.16 -15.71 2.69
C PRO A 317 1.71 -14.90 1.52
N PHE A 318 2.95 -15.22 1.14
CA PHE A 318 3.54 -14.63 -0.05
C PHE A 318 2.93 -15.22 -1.32
N HIS A 319 2.84 -14.39 -2.36
CA HIS A 319 2.51 -14.86 -3.69
C HIS A 319 3.56 -15.87 -4.17
N PRO A 320 3.19 -16.98 -4.86
CA PRO A 320 4.15 -17.99 -5.30
C PRO A 320 5.35 -17.44 -6.07
N GLY A 321 5.14 -16.39 -6.88
CA GLY A 321 6.23 -15.73 -7.62
C GLY A 321 7.20 -14.98 -6.70
N ALA A 322 6.70 -14.30 -5.66
CA ALA A 322 7.54 -13.62 -4.69
C ALA A 322 8.29 -14.64 -3.81
N GLU A 323 7.60 -15.67 -3.32
CA GLU A 323 8.19 -16.76 -2.53
C GLU A 323 9.34 -17.44 -3.31
N LYS A 324 9.13 -17.72 -4.58
CA LYS A 324 10.14 -18.30 -5.48
C LYS A 324 11.41 -17.44 -5.56
N TYR A 325 11.26 -16.12 -5.71
CA TYR A 325 12.40 -15.21 -5.71
C TYR A 325 13.15 -15.24 -4.38
N PHE A 326 12.44 -15.11 -3.24
CA PHE A 326 13.09 -15.11 -1.92
C PHE A 326 13.76 -16.45 -1.56
N LYS A 327 13.23 -17.58 -2.05
CA LYS A 327 13.90 -18.90 -1.94
C LYS A 327 15.15 -18.96 -2.81
N GLU A 328 15.10 -18.44 -4.03
CA GLU A 328 16.26 -18.43 -4.94
C GLU A 328 17.45 -17.66 -4.36
N ILE A 329 17.19 -16.52 -3.71
CA ILE A 329 18.25 -15.73 -3.07
C ILE A 329 18.59 -16.18 -1.63
N GLY A 330 17.93 -17.23 -1.11
CA GLY A 330 18.22 -17.85 0.18
C GLY A 330 17.67 -17.11 1.40
N VAL A 331 16.78 -16.13 1.23
CA VAL A 331 16.13 -15.39 2.32
C VAL A 331 14.97 -16.19 2.92
N MET A 332 14.26 -16.96 2.12
CA MET A 332 13.27 -17.94 2.57
C MET A 332 13.79 -19.39 2.42
N LYS A 333 13.22 -20.32 3.21
CA LYS A 333 13.56 -21.77 3.18
C LYS A 333 12.66 -22.56 2.24
#